data_b5fe1febcd6502c2511da0b2f4924b75
#
_entry.id   b5fe1febcd6502c2511da0b2f4924b75
#
_cell.length_a   1.000
_cell.length_b   1.000
_cell.length_c   1.000
_cell.angle_alpha   90.00
_cell.angle_beta   90.00
_cell.angle_gamma   90.00
#
_symmetry.space_group_name_H-M   'P 1'
#
loop_
_entity.id
_entity.type
_entity.pdbx_description
1 polymer ?
#
loop_
_entity_poly.entity_id
_entity_poly.type
_entity_poly.pdbx_seq_one_letter_code
_entity_poly.pdbx_strand_id
1 'polypeptide(L)'
;MPRLYALILMLLCPLSAWADQVIRVYNWNDYIAPEVLKDFEKDTGIRVEYTTYSTAEEVKKALESGEKFDVAVPSHNDLPALIRDKRIQALDFSKLPNRSHLDTQLLSKLAAVDPNNQHAVPYLWGAVGLAINEPEAEKAYGGKLPDSWSILFDPQQSQRLKACGMSLLDAPDEAFSVLMNYQGRNFARSAPSQIRRAGEVLAQLRPNLRYIDSERYIQDLNAGKLCVAMAWVGDALGAANAGQPVRFVVPQEGSVLFIDNLVVPSASEHPDLALKFIDYLMQPKVAAQITAATLYPNGNKDSAQFLDAALRDQPGLYPDQETKRRLFALETAPEKTAPVITDVWAKLRDGGS
;
A
#
# COMPACT_ATOMS: atom_id res chain seq x y z
N MET A 1 78.28 11.82 -32.92
CA MET A 1 77.44 10.86 -32.18
C MET A 1 76.18 11.60 -31.76
N PRO A 2 74.99 11.43 -32.40
CA PRO A 2 73.77 12.07 -32.01
C PRO A 2 73.07 11.21 -30.92
N ARG A 3 72.67 11.84 -29.80
CA ARG A 3 71.87 11.23 -28.73
C ARG A 3 70.38 11.26 -29.14
N LEU A 4 69.79 10.09 -29.31
CA LEU A 4 68.36 9.87 -29.51
C LEU A 4 67.68 10.02 -28.13
N TYR A 5 66.83 11.03 -27.96
CA TYR A 5 65.88 11.13 -26.84
C TYR A 5 64.59 10.46 -27.22
N ALA A 6 64.32 9.29 -26.63
CA ALA A 6 63.02 8.64 -26.74
C ALA A 6 62.01 9.34 -25.84
N LEU A 7 61.04 10.02 -26.45
CA LEU A 7 59.90 10.62 -25.76
C LEU A 7 58.88 9.52 -25.45
N ILE A 8 58.78 9.09 -24.17
CA ILE A 8 57.72 8.19 -23.70
C ILE A 8 56.47 9.03 -23.51
N LEU A 9 55.52 8.93 -24.42
CA LEU A 9 54.18 9.47 -24.29
C LEU A 9 53.38 8.54 -23.36
N MET A 10 53.27 8.91 -22.07
CA MET A 10 52.33 8.27 -21.13
C MET A 10 50.91 8.63 -21.53
N LEU A 11 50.18 7.67 -22.14
CA LEU A 11 48.73 7.74 -22.29
C LEU A 11 48.08 7.69 -20.90
N LEU A 12 47.73 8.85 -20.37
CA LEU A 12 46.81 8.98 -19.27
C LEU A 12 45.43 8.60 -19.79
N CYS A 13 45.02 7.33 -19.65
CA CYS A 13 43.64 6.96 -19.72
C CYS A 13 42.92 7.66 -18.54
N PRO A 14 41.90 8.50 -18.79
CA PRO A 14 41.07 8.96 -17.70
C PRO A 14 40.35 7.74 -17.11
N LEU A 15 40.76 7.33 -15.90
CA LEU A 15 39.93 6.51 -15.05
C LEU A 15 38.70 7.38 -14.75
N SER A 16 37.65 7.22 -15.55
CA SER A 16 36.32 7.71 -15.19
C SER A 16 35.98 7.02 -13.87
N ALA A 17 36.17 7.73 -12.79
CA ALA A 17 35.58 7.33 -11.53
C ALA A 17 34.07 7.23 -11.78
N TRP A 18 33.56 6.05 -11.95
CA TRP A 18 32.14 5.80 -11.85
C TRP A 18 31.79 6.15 -10.41
N ALA A 19 31.30 7.36 -10.20
CA ALA A 19 30.66 7.68 -8.96
C ALA A 19 29.57 6.63 -8.76
N ASP A 20 29.60 5.89 -7.65
CA ASP A 20 28.57 4.91 -7.33
C ASP A 20 27.22 5.62 -7.43
N GLN A 21 26.46 5.33 -8.48
CA GLN A 21 25.13 5.89 -8.63
C GLN A 21 24.23 5.20 -7.61
N VAL A 22 23.65 5.99 -6.72
CA VAL A 22 22.81 5.50 -5.62
C VAL A 22 21.47 6.19 -5.70
N ILE A 23 20.40 5.42 -5.53
CA ILE A 23 19.06 5.94 -5.31
C ILE A 23 18.56 5.54 -3.93
N ARG A 24 17.79 6.42 -3.29
CA ARG A 24 17.14 6.18 -2.00
C ARG A 24 15.67 5.97 -2.22
N VAL A 25 15.20 4.77 -1.89
CA VAL A 25 13.80 4.35 -2.05
C VAL A 25 13.15 4.23 -0.67
N TYR A 26 11.99 4.84 -0.50
CA TYR A 26 11.17 4.78 0.71
C TYR A 26 9.82 4.14 0.38
N ASN A 27 9.61 2.93 0.86
CA ASN A 27 8.46 2.10 0.49
C ASN A 27 7.83 1.45 1.73
N TRP A 28 6.66 0.88 1.60
CA TRP A 28 5.99 0.08 2.62
C TRP A 28 6.82 -1.16 2.96
N ASN A 29 6.67 -1.66 4.20
CA ASN A 29 7.21 -2.96 4.58
C ASN A 29 6.65 -4.06 3.67
N ASP A 30 7.48 -5.06 3.35
CA ASP A 30 7.13 -6.25 2.56
C ASP A 30 6.44 -5.94 1.20
N TYR A 31 6.84 -4.84 0.55
CA TYR A 31 6.13 -4.29 -0.63
C TYR A 31 6.95 -4.31 -1.92
N ILE A 32 8.01 -5.11 -1.96
CA ILE A 32 8.81 -5.40 -3.17
C ILE A 32 9.46 -6.79 -3.05
N ALA A 33 9.72 -7.44 -4.18
CA ALA A 33 10.55 -8.64 -4.22
C ALA A 33 12.04 -8.25 -4.05
N PRO A 34 12.78 -8.78 -3.06
CA PRO A 34 14.20 -8.45 -2.88
C PRO A 34 15.07 -8.75 -4.11
N GLU A 35 14.69 -9.75 -4.90
CA GLU A 35 15.37 -10.11 -6.14
C GLU A 35 15.27 -9.00 -7.19
N VAL A 36 14.15 -8.28 -7.25
CA VAL A 36 13.95 -7.15 -8.17
C VAL A 36 14.96 -6.03 -7.91
N LEU A 37 15.29 -5.76 -6.64
CA LEU A 37 16.32 -4.77 -6.29
C LEU A 37 17.69 -5.21 -6.80
N LYS A 38 18.06 -6.48 -6.57
CA LYS A 38 19.33 -7.07 -7.02
C LYS A 38 19.45 -7.08 -8.54
N ASP A 39 18.37 -7.43 -9.23
CA ASP A 39 18.33 -7.45 -10.69
C ASP A 39 18.46 -6.03 -11.25
N PHE A 40 17.78 -5.04 -10.65
CA PHE A 40 17.95 -3.64 -11.03
C PHE A 40 19.39 -3.15 -10.86
N GLU A 41 20.01 -3.42 -9.71
CA GLU A 41 21.42 -3.05 -9.47
C GLU A 41 22.37 -3.70 -10.47
N LYS A 42 22.16 -4.98 -10.76
CA LYS A 42 22.95 -5.74 -11.73
C LYS A 42 22.81 -5.20 -13.14
N ASP A 43 21.57 -4.89 -13.56
CA ASP A 43 21.26 -4.50 -14.94
C ASP A 43 21.65 -3.05 -15.23
N THR A 44 21.66 -2.19 -14.22
CA THR A 44 21.86 -0.74 -14.38
C THR A 44 23.16 -0.21 -13.80
N GLY A 45 23.78 -0.93 -12.87
CA GLY A 45 24.91 -0.45 -12.07
C GLY A 45 24.52 0.61 -11.02
N ILE A 46 23.24 0.84 -10.80
CA ILE A 46 22.72 1.82 -9.82
C ILE A 46 22.41 1.07 -8.52
N ARG A 47 23.06 1.43 -7.42
CA ARG A 47 22.82 0.86 -6.09
C ARG A 47 21.53 1.42 -5.49
N VAL A 48 20.76 0.57 -4.79
CA VAL A 48 19.51 0.95 -4.15
C VAL A 48 19.68 0.96 -2.62
N GLU A 49 19.52 2.12 -2.00
CA GLU A 49 19.33 2.24 -0.54
C GLU A 49 17.83 2.19 -0.27
N TYR A 50 17.38 1.03 0.21
CA TYR A 50 15.96 0.76 0.42
C TYR A 50 15.60 0.88 1.90
N THR A 51 14.68 1.78 2.22
CA THR A 51 14.16 2.02 3.57
C THR A 51 12.65 1.82 3.57
N THR A 52 12.13 1.28 4.66
CA THR A 52 10.70 0.95 4.76
C THR A 52 9.99 1.75 5.85
N TYR A 53 8.66 1.78 5.76
CA TYR A 53 7.74 2.35 6.75
C TYR A 53 6.47 1.49 6.86
N SER A 54 5.70 1.72 7.94
CA SER A 54 4.52 0.92 8.29
C SER A 54 3.21 1.70 8.23
N THR A 55 3.28 3.04 8.23
CA THR A 55 2.07 3.89 8.30
C THR A 55 2.09 5.01 7.25
N ALA A 56 0.93 5.39 6.74
CA ALA A 56 0.80 6.52 5.82
C ALA A 56 1.31 7.84 6.42
N GLU A 57 1.20 8.00 7.74
CA GLU A 57 1.69 9.18 8.46
C GLU A 57 3.23 9.33 8.36
N GLU A 58 3.97 8.21 8.38
CA GLU A 58 5.43 8.22 8.27
C GLU A 58 5.88 8.75 6.91
N VAL A 59 5.35 8.21 5.80
CA VAL A 59 5.73 8.66 4.45
C VAL A 59 5.29 10.10 4.20
N LYS A 60 4.11 10.48 4.66
CA LYS A 60 3.62 11.86 4.57
C LYS A 60 4.54 12.82 5.30
N LYS A 61 4.90 12.53 6.54
CA LYS A 61 5.84 13.34 7.33
C LYS A 61 7.22 13.45 6.69
N ALA A 62 7.76 12.35 6.15
CA ALA A 62 9.04 12.35 5.46
C ALA A 62 9.01 13.25 4.21
N LEU A 63 7.94 13.18 3.41
CA LEU A 63 7.77 14.03 2.23
C LEU A 63 7.53 15.50 2.61
N GLU A 64 6.78 15.79 3.67
CA GLU A 64 6.54 17.14 4.17
C GLU A 64 7.79 17.78 4.77
N SER A 65 8.62 17.01 5.50
CA SER A 65 9.88 17.48 6.08
C SER A 65 10.99 17.70 5.04
N GLY A 66 10.82 17.15 3.82
CA GLY A 66 11.82 17.26 2.77
C GLY A 66 13.01 16.30 2.96
N GLU A 67 12.76 15.12 3.55
CA GLU A 67 13.75 14.05 3.60
C GLU A 67 14.18 13.66 2.18
N LYS A 68 15.47 13.35 2.02
CA LYS A 68 16.09 13.14 0.71
C LYS A 68 15.94 11.69 0.26
N PHE A 69 14.73 11.37 -0.18
CA PHE A 69 14.45 10.15 -0.94
C PHE A 69 14.36 10.49 -2.43
N ASP A 70 14.69 9.53 -3.30
CA ASP A 70 14.59 9.66 -4.75
C ASP A 70 13.28 9.08 -5.26
N VAL A 71 12.80 8.01 -4.63
CA VAL A 71 11.47 7.42 -4.88
C VAL A 71 10.76 7.21 -3.55
N ALA A 72 9.49 7.56 -3.50
CA ALA A 72 8.59 7.26 -2.38
C ALA A 72 7.28 6.65 -2.90
N VAL A 73 6.54 5.97 -2.01
CA VAL A 73 5.34 5.20 -2.40
C VAL A 73 4.10 5.61 -1.57
N PRO A 74 3.61 6.84 -1.69
CA PRO A 74 2.39 7.27 -0.99
C PRO A 74 1.13 6.67 -1.62
N SER A 75 0.07 6.56 -0.82
CA SER A 75 -1.26 6.20 -1.30
C SER A 75 -1.92 7.35 -2.05
N HIS A 76 -2.83 7.00 -2.97
CA HIS A 76 -3.44 7.97 -3.89
C HIS A 76 -4.21 9.11 -3.18
N ASN A 77 -4.79 8.87 -2.01
CA ASN A 77 -5.52 9.88 -1.24
C ASN A 77 -4.62 11.01 -0.70
N ASP A 78 -3.30 10.79 -0.59
CA ASP A 78 -2.33 11.81 -0.17
C ASP A 78 -1.87 12.70 -1.33
N LEU A 79 -1.99 12.24 -2.58
CA LEU A 79 -1.48 12.95 -3.76
C LEU A 79 -1.99 14.39 -3.89
N PRO A 80 -3.29 14.72 -3.66
CA PRO A 80 -3.75 16.09 -3.79
C PRO A 80 -3.01 17.09 -2.89
N ALA A 81 -2.70 16.69 -1.65
CA ALA A 81 -1.94 17.51 -0.72
C ALA A 81 -0.48 17.63 -1.16
N LEU A 82 0.15 16.51 -1.51
CA LEU A 82 1.55 16.47 -1.94
C LEU A 82 1.79 17.28 -3.22
N ILE A 83 0.85 17.25 -4.17
CA ILE A 83 0.90 18.04 -5.42
C ILE A 83 0.71 19.54 -5.11
N ARG A 84 -0.34 19.89 -4.37
CA ARG A 84 -0.64 21.28 -3.98
C ARG A 84 0.54 21.94 -3.26
N ASP A 85 1.14 21.20 -2.33
CA ASP A 85 2.22 21.68 -1.48
C ASP A 85 3.61 21.47 -2.11
N LYS A 86 3.64 21.04 -3.39
CA LYS A 86 4.84 20.83 -4.21
C LYS A 86 5.87 19.92 -3.53
N ARG A 87 5.41 18.84 -2.91
CA ARG A 87 6.26 17.85 -2.25
C ARG A 87 6.75 16.76 -3.19
N ILE A 88 6.10 16.60 -4.33
CA ILE A 88 6.45 15.66 -5.39
C ILE A 88 6.58 16.38 -6.73
N GLN A 89 7.43 15.84 -7.60
CA GLN A 89 7.73 16.39 -8.92
C GLN A 89 6.74 15.91 -9.98
N ALA A 90 6.51 16.70 -11.01
CA ALA A 90 5.93 16.18 -12.25
C ALA A 90 6.92 15.26 -12.97
N LEU A 91 6.42 14.16 -13.51
CA LEU A 91 7.23 13.12 -14.14
C LEU A 91 7.52 13.43 -15.61
N ASP A 92 8.75 13.23 -16.04
CA ASP A 92 9.12 13.29 -17.46
C ASP A 92 8.78 11.96 -18.15
N PHE A 93 7.62 11.89 -18.77
CA PHE A 93 7.14 10.68 -19.45
C PHE A 93 7.98 10.24 -20.64
N SER A 94 8.83 11.09 -21.20
CA SER A 94 9.76 10.68 -22.25
C SER A 94 10.79 9.67 -21.75
N LYS A 95 11.00 9.63 -20.42
CA LYS A 95 11.91 8.70 -19.73
C LYS A 95 11.21 7.46 -19.17
N LEU A 96 9.90 7.32 -19.41
CA LEU A 96 9.07 6.23 -18.90
C LEU A 96 8.40 5.42 -20.04
N PRO A 97 9.14 4.77 -20.92
CA PRO A 97 8.59 4.01 -22.06
C PRO A 97 7.65 2.88 -21.62
N ASN A 98 7.92 2.24 -20.45
CA ASN A 98 7.07 1.17 -19.91
C ASN A 98 5.72 1.68 -19.36
N ARG A 99 5.47 3.00 -19.32
CA ARG A 99 4.15 3.58 -18.98
C ARG A 99 3.03 3.09 -19.90
N SER A 100 3.34 2.67 -21.11
CA SER A 100 2.36 2.08 -22.06
C SER A 100 1.70 0.80 -21.55
N HIS A 101 2.30 0.12 -20.58
CA HIS A 101 1.79 -1.09 -19.94
C HIS A 101 0.84 -0.81 -18.77
N LEU A 102 0.66 0.44 -18.34
CA LEU A 102 -0.21 0.77 -17.22
C LEU A 102 -1.69 0.50 -17.53
N ASP A 103 -2.42 0.05 -16.51
CA ASP A 103 -3.85 -0.19 -16.58
C ASP A 103 -4.62 1.14 -16.71
N THR A 104 -5.36 1.30 -17.79
CA THR A 104 -6.13 2.51 -18.09
C THR A 104 -7.27 2.76 -17.11
N GLN A 105 -7.82 1.71 -16.47
CA GLN A 105 -8.86 1.86 -15.46
C GLN A 105 -8.29 2.44 -14.17
N LEU A 106 -7.10 1.99 -13.76
CA LEU A 106 -6.39 2.58 -12.61
C LEU A 106 -5.98 4.03 -12.90
N LEU A 107 -5.44 4.30 -14.08
CA LEU A 107 -5.10 5.67 -14.49
C LEU A 107 -6.33 6.59 -14.49
N SER A 108 -7.49 6.09 -14.93
CA SER A 108 -8.74 6.86 -14.89
C SER A 108 -9.20 7.18 -13.46
N LYS A 109 -9.01 6.24 -12.52
CA LYS A 109 -9.29 6.48 -11.09
C LYS A 109 -8.29 7.48 -10.50
N LEU A 110 -7.00 7.32 -10.80
CA LEU A 110 -5.93 8.18 -10.31
C LEU A 110 -6.08 9.63 -10.81
N ALA A 111 -6.61 9.83 -12.02
CA ALA A 111 -6.83 11.16 -12.60
C ALA A 111 -7.76 12.06 -11.76
N ALA A 112 -8.56 11.49 -10.86
CA ALA A 112 -9.38 12.25 -9.92
C ALA A 112 -8.55 12.99 -8.85
N VAL A 113 -7.36 12.48 -8.53
CA VAL A 113 -6.45 12.99 -7.47
C VAL A 113 -5.12 13.50 -8.01
N ASP A 114 -4.70 13.03 -9.18
CA ASP A 114 -3.55 13.53 -9.96
C ASP A 114 -4.01 13.87 -11.39
N PRO A 115 -4.47 15.10 -11.64
CA PRO A 115 -4.99 15.49 -12.95
C PRO A 115 -4.00 15.22 -14.07
N ASN A 116 -4.46 14.51 -15.11
CA ASN A 116 -3.67 14.01 -16.24
C ASN A 116 -2.58 12.98 -15.86
N ASN A 117 -2.60 12.44 -14.63
CA ASN A 117 -1.62 11.49 -14.11
C ASN A 117 -0.17 11.98 -14.29
N GLN A 118 0.11 13.22 -13.87
CA GLN A 118 1.40 13.88 -14.15
C GLN A 118 2.46 13.62 -13.08
N HIS A 119 2.09 13.22 -11.86
CA HIS A 119 3.01 13.17 -10.72
C HIS A 119 3.24 11.77 -10.19
N ALA A 120 2.36 10.83 -10.51
CA ALA A 120 2.36 9.51 -9.89
C ALA A 120 2.19 8.38 -10.92
N VAL A 121 2.82 7.24 -10.62
CA VAL A 121 2.67 5.99 -11.37
C VAL A 121 2.01 4.96 -10.48
N PRO A 122 0.85 4.38 -10.83
CA PRO A 122 0.25 3.29 -10.07
C PRO A 122 1.24 2.12 -9.93
N TYR A 123 1.53 1.74 -8.69
CA TYR A 123 2.47 0.69 -8.36
C TYR A 123 1.74 -0.59 -8.00
N LEU A 124 1.25 -0.67 -6.78
CA LEU A 124 0.39 -1.75 -6.30
C LEU A 124 -0.96 -1.18 -5.87
N TRP A 125 -1.97 -2.03 -5.88
CA TRP A 125 -3.31 -1.65 -5.42
C TRP A 125 -3.96 -2.81 -4.69
N GLY A 126 -5.02 -2.54 -3.97
CA GLY A 126 -5.71 -3.58 -3.26
C GLY A 126 -6.98 -3.09 -2.58
N ALA A 127 -7.57 -3.99 -1.82
CA ALA A 127 -8.74 -3.69 -1.01
C ALA A 127 -8.44 -3.94 0.47
N VAL A 128 -9.09 -3.16 1.30
CA VAL A 128 -9.29 -3.50 2.71
C VAL A 128 -10.45 -4.48 2.80
N GLY A 129 -10.37 -5.45 3.69
CA GLY A 129 -11.43 -6.43 3.87
C GLY A 129 -11.33 -7.15 5.21
N LEU A 130 -11.95 -8.31 5.26
CA LEU A 130 -11.90 -9.20 6.40
C LEU A 130 -11.03 -10.42 6.06
N ALA A 131 -9.97 -10.65 6.83
CA ALA A 131 -9.26 -11.91 6.89
C ALA A 131 -9.95 -12.79 7.92
N ILE A 132 -10.54 -13.91 7.49
CA ILE A 132 -11.34 -14.80 8.34
C ILE A 132 -10.68 -16.17 8.36
N ASN A 133 -10.20 -16.61 9.53
CA ASN A 133 -9.86 -18.01 9.79
C ASN A 133 -11.19 -18.76 10.01
N GLU A 134 -11.75 -19.34 8.94
CA GLU A 134 -13.12 -19.84 8.92
C GLU A 134 -13.41 -20.87 10.03
N PRO A 135 -12.60 -21.93 10.24
CA PRO A 135 -12.91 -22.91 11.27
C PRO A 135 -13.01 -22.35 12.69
N GLU A 136 -12.06 -21.49 13.06
CA GLU A 136 -12.04 -20.89 14.39
C GLU A 136 -13.12 -19.80 14.55
N ALA A 137 -13.37 -19.04 13.50
CA ALA A 137 -14.38 -18.01 13.50
C ALA A 137 -15.80 -18.61 13.54
N GLU A 138 -16.11 -19.64 12.72
CA GLU A 138 -17.40 -20.32 12.74
C GLU A 138 -17.68 -21.00 14.07
N LYS A 139 -16.67 -21.64 14.66
CA LYS A 139 -16.76 -22.25 15.99
C LYS A 139 -17.11 -21.23 17.06
N ALA A 140 -16.41 -20.08 17.08
CA ALA A 140 -16.67 -19.02 18.07
C ALA A 140 -17.99 -18.33 17.81
N TYR A 141 -18.33 -18.09 16.56
CA TYR A 141 -19.58 -17.42 16.16
C TYR A 141 -20.81 -18.33 16.38
N GLY A 142 -20.61 -19.67 16.36
CA GLY A 142 -21.67 -20.66 16.49
C GLY A 142 -22.42 -20.92 15.18
N GLY A 143 -21.74 -20.85 14.05
CA GLY A 143 -22.27 -21.07 12.72
C GLY A 143 -21.54 -20.27 11.66
N LYS A 144 -22.01 -20.31 10.42
CA LYS A 144 -21.44 -19.57 9.30
C LYS A 144 -21.48 -18.07 9.53
N LEU A 145 -20.35 -17.39 9.28
CA LEU A 145 -20.29 -15.94 9.36
C LEU A 145 -20.90 -15.27 8.11
N PRO A 146 -21.56 -14.12 8.29
CA PRO A 146 -21.94 -13.30 7.15
C PRO A 146 -20.72 -12.60 6.53
N ASP A 147 -20.70 -12.44 5.22
CA ASP A 147 -19.71 -11.62 4.51
C ASP A 147 -20.08 -10.12 4.65
N SER A 148 -19.97 -9.61 5.86
CA SER A 148 -20.47 -8.29 6.27
C SER A 148 -19.54 -7.65 7.32
N TRP A 149 -19.38 -6.34 7.25
CA TRP A 149 -18.71 -5.56 8.29
C TRP A 149 -19.41 -5.66 9.66
N SER A 150 -20.64 -6.15 9.69
CA SER A 150 -21.37 -6.36 10.96
C SER A 150 -20.64 -7.26 11.94
N ILE A 151 -19.84 -8.24 11.47
CA ILE A 151 -19.07 -9.12 12.36
C ILE A 151 -18.01 -8.37 13.19
N LEU A 152 -17.58 -7.20 12.72
CA LEU A 152 -16.72 -6.28 13.48
C LEU A 152 -17.55 -5.18 14.16
N PHE A 153 -18.38 -4.46 13.42
CA PHE A 153 -18.97 -3.20 13.88
C PHE A 153 -20.28 -3.34 14.64
N ASP A 154 -20.94 -4.51 14.62
CA ASP A 154 -22.06 -4.79 15.50
C ASP A 154 -21.53 -5.37 16.82
N PRO A 155 -21.83 -4.69 17.99
CA PRO A 155 -21.31 -5.13 19.28
C PRO A 155 -21.74 -6.54 19.69
N GLN A 156 -22.93 -7.00 19.28
CA GLN A 156 -23.42 -8.33 19.60
C GLN A 156 -22.71 -9.42 18.79
N GLN A 157 -22.42 -9.13 17.51
CA GLN A 157 -21.69 -10.06 16.65
C GLN A 157 -20.21 -10.13 17.01
N SER A 158 -19.56 -8.97 17.20
CA SER A 158 -18.15 -8.92 17.58
C SER A 158 -17.88 -9.53 18.94
N GLN A 159 -18.83 -9.41 19.90
CA GLN A 159 -18.71 -10.07 21.22
C GLN A 159 -18.58 -11.59 21.11
N ARG A 160 -19.22 -12.23 20.14
CA ARG A 160 -19.13 -13.69 19.91
C ARG A 160 -17.74 -14.12 19.46
N LEU A 161 -17.04 -13.25 18.73
CA LEU A 161 -15.69 -13.50 18.18
C LEU A 161 -14.55 -13.06 19.11
N LYS A 162 -14.87 -12.39 20.24
CA LYS A 162 -13.86 -11.88 21.17
C LYS A 162 -12.88 -12.94 21.64
N ALA A 163 -13.36 -14.13 21.97
CA ALA A 163 -12.53 -15.22 22.53
C ALA A 163 -11.53 -15.78 21.51
N CYS A 164 -11.89 -15.86 20.23
CA CYS A 164 -10.99 -16.38 19.19
C CYS A 164 -10.00 -15.31 18.66
N GLY A 165 -10.26 -14.04 18.93
CA GLY A 165 -9.35 -12.94 18.64
C GLY A 165 -9.70 -12.17 17.38
N MET A 166 -9.82 -10.85 17.57
CA MET A 166 -10.06 -9.91 16.48
C MET A 166 -9.06 -8.76 16.52
N SER A 167 -8.74 -8.16 15.36
CA SER A 167 -7.92 -6.96 15.26
C SER A 167 -8.46 -5.97 14.24
N LEU A 168 -8.13 -4.69 14.45
CA LEU A 168 -8.25 -3.64 13.44
C LEU A 168 -6.86 -3.21 13.00
N LEU A 169 -6.76 -2.74 11.75
CA LEU A 169 -5.58 -2.02 11.26
C LEU A 169 -5.41 -0.70 12.03
N ASP A 170 -4.19 -0.31 12.32
CA ASP A 170 -3.87 1.06 12.74
C ASP A 170 -3.82 1.99 11.51
N ALA A 171 -4.99 2.14 10.91
CA ALA A 171 -5.24 2.86 9.67
C ALA A 171 -6.59 3.61 9.81
N PRO A 172 -6.57 4.81 10.42
CA PRO A 172 -7.80 5.53 10.77
C PRO A 172 -8.67 5.88 9.56
N ASP A 173 -8.07 6.31 8.45
CA ASP A 173 -8.85 6.71 7.27
C ASP A 173 -9.60 5.51 6.67
N GLU A 174 -8.98 4.34 6.60
CA GLU A 174 -9.62 3.10 6.15
C GLU A 174 -10.71 2.65 7.15
N ALA A 175 -10.40 2.64 8.43
CA ALA A 175 -11.34 2.18 9.46
C ALA A 175 -12.59 3.06 9.51
N PHE A 176 -12.42 4.39 9.49
CA PHE A 176 -13.56 5.32 9.42
C PHE A 176 -14.31 5.21 8.09
N SER A 177 -13.59 5.05 6.96
CA SER A 177 -14.23 4.91 5.65
C SER A 177 -15.14 3.70 5.56
N VAL A 178 -14.65 2.51 5.99
CA VAL A 178 -15.46 1.29 5.94
C VAL A 178 -16.59 1.31 6.96
N LEU A 179 -16.36 1.82 8.19
CA LEU A 179 -17.41 1.96 9.20
C LEU A 179 -18.51 2.91 8.75
N MET A 180 -18.14 4.07 8.21
CA MET A 180 -19.13 5.06 7.77
C MET A 180 -19.91 4.56 6.56
N ASN A 181 -19.24 3.86 5.63
CA ASN A 181 -19.91 3.20 4.50
C ASN A 181 -20.89 2.11 4.99
N TYR A 182 -20.51 1.28 5.97
CA TYR A 182 -21.40 0.33 6.63
C TYR A 182 -22.63 1.00 7.24
N GLN A 183 -22.49 2.24 7.75
CA GLN A 183 -23.59 3.05 8.26
C GLN A 183 -24.38 3.82 7.18
N GLY A 184 -24.10 3.61 5.89
CA GLY A 184 -24.71 4.34 4.79
C GLY A 184 -24.29 5.81 4.68
N ARG A 185 -23.07 6.14 5.15
CA ARG A 185 -22.50 7.50 5.15
C ARG A 185 -21.23 7.57 4.32
N ASN A 186 -20.86 8.79 3.89
CA ASN A 186 -19.62 9.03 3.17
C ASN A 186 -18.60 9.73 4.08
N PHE A 187 -17.41 9.15 4.19
CA PHE A 187 -16.31 9.65 5.02
C PHE A 187 -15.80 11.02 4.56
N ALA A 188 -15.53 11.19 3.28
CA ALA A 188 -14.98 12.43 2.72
C ALA A 188 -15.94 13.63 2.81
N ARG A 189 -17.22 13.41 3.09
CA ARG A 189 -18.23 14.46 3.28
C ARG A 189 -18.64 14.63 4.75
N SER A 190 -17.93 14.00 5.65
CA SER A 190 -18.31 13.97 7.06
C SER A 190 -18.05 15.28 7.78
N ALA A 191 -18.89 15.59 8.75
CA ALA A 191 -18.68 16.66 9.72
C ALA A 191 -17.96 16.11 10.97
N PRO A 192 -17.27 16.97 11.75
CA PRO A 192 -16.61 16.54 13.00
C PRO A 192 -17.52 15.76 13.98
N SER A 193 -18.80 16.13 14.05
CA SER A 193 -19.76 15.42 14.91
C SER A 193 -20.08 13.99 14.41
N GLN A 194 -20.01 13.75 13.11
CA GLN A 194 -20.22 12.43 12.54
C GLN A 194 -19.01 11.52 12.80
N ILE A 195 -17.80 12.07 12.73
CA ILE A 195 -16.56 11.34 13.11
C ILE A 195 -16.60 10.96 14.58
N ARG A 196 -17.00 11.87 15.50
CA ARG A 196 -17.14 11.53 16.92
C ARG A 196 -18.13 10.38 17.16
N ARG A 197 -19.28 10.39 16.48
CA ARG A 197 -20.27 9.29 16.58
C ARG A 197 -19.73 7.96 16.02
N ALA A 198 -18.98 8.01 14.92
CA ALA A 198 -18.31 6.81 14.41
C ALA A 198 -17.24 6.31 15.40
N GLY A 199 -16.51 7.23 16.04
CA GLY A 199 -15.58 6.92 17.12
C GLY A 199 -16.23 6.26 18.32
N GLU A 200 -17.46 6.66 18.70
CA GLU A 200 -18.22 6.01 19.78
C GLU A 200 -18.53 4.53 19.43
N VAL A 201 -18.80 4.23 18.16
CA VAL A 201 -18.99 2.83 17.70
C VAL A 201 -17.69 2.04 17.80
N LEU A 202 -16.57 2.62 17.38
CA LEU A 202 -15.24 1.98 17.49
C LEU A 202 -14.86 1.78 18.97
N ALA A 203 -15.19 2.73 19.85
CA ALA A 203 -14.96 2.60 21.29
C ALA A 203 -15.78 1.46 21.91
N GLN A 204 -17.01 1.22 21.44
CA GLN A 204 -17.81 0.05 21.84
C GLN A 204 -17.23 -1.27 21.34
N LEU A 205 -16.62 -1.28 20.16
CA LEU A 205 -15.91 -2.44 19.61
C LEU A 205 -14.62 -2.74 20.37
N ARG A 206 -13.91 -1.71 20.85
CA ARG A 206 -12.55 -1.81 21.43
C ARG A 206 -12.36 -2.94 22.46
N PRO A 207 -13.29 -3.18 23.41
CA PRO A 207 -13.18 -4.28 24.37
C PRO A 207 -13.24 -5.69 23.75
N ASN A 208 -13.70 -5.83 22.50
CA ASN A 208 -13.78 -7.08 21.78
C ASN A 208 -12.52 -7.35 20.94
N LEU A 209 -11.70 -6.31 20.69
CA LEU A 209 -10.45 -6.42 19.96
C LEU A 209 -9.30 -6.86 20.87
N ARG A 210 -8.39 -7.66 20.35
CA ARG A 210 -7.09 -7.93 21.00
C ARG A 210 -6.23 -6.68 20.96
N TYR A 211 -6.17 -6.03 19.80
CA TYR A 211 -5.38 -4.82 19.57
C TYR A 211 -5.83 -4.10 18.29
N ILE A 212 -5.24 -2.93 18.08
CA ILE A 212 -5.23 -2.15 16.85
C ILE A 212 -3.77 -2.02 16.44
N ASP A 213 -3.38 -2.63 15.32
CA ASP A 213 -1.99 -2.70 14.90
C ASP A 213 -1.89 -3.20 13.43
N SER A 214 -1.08 -2.53 12.61
CA SER A 214 -0.93 -2.83 11.18
C SER A 214 0.23 -3.78 10.83
N GLU A 215 1.04 -4.22 11.81
CA GLU A 215 2.15 -5.15 11.60
C GLU A 215 1.93 -6.47 12.34
N ARG A 216 1.62 -6.40 13.60
CA ARG A 216 1.46 -7.57 14.48
C ARG A 216 0.40 -8.54 13.97
N TYR A 217 -0.68 -8.03 13.38
CA TYR A 217 -1.78 -8.87 12.92
C TYR A 217 -1.35 -9.86 11.83
N ILE A 218 -0.35 -9.53 11.00
CA ILE A 218 0.20 -10.40 9.95
C ILE A 218 0.80 -11.66 10.60
N GLN A 219 1.64 -11.47 11.62
CA GLN A 219 2.26 -12.58 12.35
C GLN A 219 1.22 -13.41 13.09
N ASP A 220 0.21 -12.78 13.70
CA ASP A 220 -0.83 -13.47 14.44
C ASP A 220 -1.84 -14.19 13.52
N LEU A 221 -2.11 -13.70 12.31
CA LEU A 221 -2.84 -14.44 11.27
C LEU A 221 -2.05 -15.69 10.84
N ASN A 222 -0.76 -15.52 10.50
CA ASN A 222 0.13 -16.61 10.11
C ASN A 222 0.29 -17.69 11.21
N ALA A 223 0.17 -17.29 12.45
CA ALA A 223 0.23 -18.20 13.61
C ALA A 223 -1.14 -18.77 14.02
N GLY A 224 -2.22 -18.45 13.32
CA GLY A 224 -3.58 -18.90 13.65
C GLY A 224 -4.14 -18.33 14.97
N LYS A 225 -3.59 -17.20 15.44
CA LYS A 225 -3.99 -16.58 16.72
C LYS A 225 -5.15 -15.60 16.56
N LEU A 226 -5.50 -15.18 15.37
CA LEU A 226 -6.66 -14.35 15.06
C LEU A 226 -7.65 -15.15 14.25
N CYS A 227 -8.92 -15.02 14.57
CA CYS A 227 -9.99 -15.59 13.78
C CYS A 227 -10.61 -14.60 12.80
N VAL A 228 -10.60 -13.30 13.12
CA VAL A 228 -11.05 -12.22 12.22
C VAL A 228 -10.11 -11.02 12.35
N ALA A 229 -9.66 -10.50 11.24
CA ALA A 229 -8.91 -9.25 11.20
C ALA A 229 -9.48 -8.33 10.10
N MET A 230 -9.59 -7.04 10.38
CA MET A 230 -9.55 -6.06 9.30
C MET A 230 -8.15 -6.11 8.70
N ALA A 231 -8.05 -6.33 7.40
CA ALA A 231 -6.80 -6.65 6.76
C ALA A 231 -6.69 -6.05 5.36
N TRP A 232 -5.47 -5.83 4.91
CA TRP A 232 -5.19 -5.64 3.49
C TRP A 232 -5.14 -6.99 2.78
N VAL A 233 -5.54 -7.00 1.51
CA VAL A 233 -5.69 -8.24 0.73
C VAL A 233 -4.41 -9.08 0.67
N GLY A 234 -3.26 -8.47 0.44
CA GLY A 234 -1.99 -9.18 0.30
C GLY A 234 -1.61 -9.96 1.56
N ASP A 235 -1.80 -9.37 2.73
CA ASP A 235 -1.47 -10.00 4.00
C ASP A 235 -2.39 -11.18 4.31
N ALA A 236 -3.69 -11.05 4.01
CA ALA A 236 -4.64 -12.14 4.17
C ALA A 236 -4.32 -13.32 3.22
N LEU A 237 -3.94 -13.01 1.97
CA LEU A 237 -3.50 -14.02 1.00
C LEU A 237 -2.16 -14.63 1.41
N GLY A 238 -1.26 -13.87 2.03
CA GLY A 238 -0.02 -14.34 2.60
C GLY A 238 -0.26 -15.41 3.68
N ALA A 239 -1.19 -15.16 4.59
CA ALA A 239 -1.58 -16.13 5.62
C ALA A 239 -2.18 -17.42 5.01
N ALA A 240 -3.04 -17.28 3.99
CA ALA A 240 -3.59 -18.41 3.26
C ALA A 240 -2.49 -19.24 2.58
N ASN A 241 -1.54 -18.62 1.92
CA ASN A 241 -0.40 -19.28 1.27
C ASN A 241 0.58 -19.90 2.27
N ALA A 242 0.65 -19.38 3.50
CA ALA A 242 1.38 -20.01 4.61
C ALA A 242 0.66 -21.23 5.22
N GLY A 243 -0.47 -21.63 4.64
CA GLY A 243 -1.23 -22.83 5.03
C GLY A 243 -2.28 -22.58 6.11
N GLN A 244 -2.57 -21.33 6.45
CA GLN A 244 -3.67 -21.02 7.36
C GLN A 244 -5.02 -21.08 6.61
N PRO A 245 -6.10 -21.54 7.23
CA PRO A 245 -7.42 -21.59 6.63
C PRO A 245 -8.07 -20.20 6.64
N VAL A 246 -7.36 -19.22 6.07
CA VAL A 246 -7.77 -17.83 6.01
C VAL A 246 -8.40 -17.53 4.66
N ARG A 247 -9.59 -16.95 4.68
CA ARG A 247 -10.27 -16.40 3.51
C ARG A 247 -10.30 -14.87 3.60
N PHE A 248 -9.94 -14.20 2.51
CA PHE A 248 -10.14 -12.76 2.36
C PHE A 248 -11.54 -12.46 1.81
N VAL A 249 -12.22 -11.52 2.42
CA VAL A 249 -13.59 -11.12 2.07
C VAL A 249 -13.68 -9.62 1.88
N VAL A 250 -14.18 -9.19 0.73
CA VAL A 250 -14.72 -7.84 0.56
C VAL A 250 -16.19 -7.90 0.98
N PRO A 251 -16.57 -7.27 2.10
CA PRO A 251 -17.94 -7.35 2.62
C PRO A 251 -19.01 -6.82 1.64
N GLN A 252 -20.23 -7.30 1.81
CA GLN A 252 -21.35 -6.99 0.93
C GLN A 252 -21.71 -5.50 0.87
N GLU A 253 -21.45 -4.75 1.94
CA GLU A 253 -21.64 -3.31 1.99
C GLU A 253 -20.61 -2.53 1.19
N GLY A 254 -19.58 -3.22 0.69
CA GLY A 254 -18.45 -2.63 0.00
C GLY A 254 -17.27 -2.32 0.91
N SER A 255 -16.15 -1.97 0.30
CA SER A 255 -14.93 -1.66 1.02
C SER A 255 -14.02 -0.70 0.26
N VAL A 256 -12.99 -0.24 0.93
CA VAL A 256 -11.97 0.67 0.41
C VAL A 256 -11.09 -0.02 -0.60
N LEU A 257 -10.89 0.65 -1.74
CA LEU A 257 -9.81 0.41 -2.70
C LEU A 257 -8.71 1.45 -2.44
N PHE A 258 -7.48 1.00 -2.28
CA PHE A 258 -6.31 1.86 -2.28
C PHE A 258 -5.46 1.66 -3.54
N ILE A 259 -4.72 2.68 -3.94
CA ILE A 259 -3.73 2.64 -5.02
C ILE A 259 -2.48 3.32 -4.48
N ASP A 260 -1.41 2.56 -4.31
CA ASP A 260 -0.12 3.09 -3.93
C ASP A 260 0.71 3.43 -5.17
N ASN A 261 1.44 4.51 -5.10
CA ASN A 261 1.98 5.13 -6.28
C ASN A 261 3.47 5.43 -6.13
N LEU A 262 4.24 5.12 -7.15
CA LEU A 262 5.62 5.58 -7.26
C LEU A 262 5.63 7.07 -7.60
N VAL A 263 6.29 7.85 -6.76
CA VAL A 263 6.47 9.30 -6.96
C VAL A 263 7.95 9.67 -6.82
N VAL A 264 8.33 10.81 -7.42
CA VAL A 264 9.65 11.43 -7.23
C VAL A 264 9.49 12.60 -6.26
N PRO A 265 10.01 12.51 -5.03
CA PRO A 265 9.97 13.63 -4.08
C PRO A 265 10.67 14.88 -4.64
N SER A 266 10.17 16.07 -4.28
CA SER A 266 10.79 17.34 -4.71
C SER A 266 12.20 17.53 -4.14
N ALA A 267 12.51 16.87 -3.01
CA ALA A 267 13.81 16.87 -2.38
C ALA A 267 14.82 15.89 -3.01
N SER A 268 14.40 15.10 -4.01
CA SER A 268 15.28 14.14 -4.69
C SER A 268 16.49 14.84 -5.31
N GLU A 269 17.67 14.29 -5.06
CA GLU A 269 18.94 14.73 -5.64
C GLU A 269 19.23 14.02 -6.97
N HIS A 270 18.52 12.91 -7.27
CA HIS A 270 18.74 12.06 -8.45
C HIS A 270 17.45 11.72 -9.22
N PRO A 271 16.65 12.73 -9.66
CA PRO A 271 15.36 12.46 -10.28
C PRO A 271 15.45 11.60 -11.55
N ASP A 272 16.54 11.72 -12.30
CA ASP A 272 16.75 10.89 -13.50
C ASP A 272 17.01 9.42 -13.19
N LEU A 273 17.71 9.11 -12.09
CA LEU A 273 17.90 7.75 -11.62
C LEU A 273 16.59 7.19 -11.03
N ALA A 274 15.82 8.04 -10.32
CA ALA A 274 14.49 7.68 -9.84
C ALA A 274 13.56 7.26 -10.98
N LEU A 275 13.53 8.02 -12.09
CA LEU A 275 12.73 7.67 -13.26
C LEU A 275 13.17 6.36 -13.91
N LYS A 276 14.48 6.05 -13.95
CA LYS A 276 14.97 4.75 -14.42
C LYS A 276 14.47 3.60 -13.53
N PHE A 277 14.46 3.78 -12.21
CA PHE A 277 13.95 2.78 -11.28
C PHE A 277 12.43 2.60 -11.44
N ILE A 278 11.68 3.69 -11.52
CA ILE A 278 10.23 3.66 -11.77
C ILE A 278 9.91 2.95 -13.08
N ASP A 279 10.63 3.27 -14.16
CA ASP A 279 10.43 2.61 -15.45
C ASP A 279 10.76 1.12 -15.41
N TYR A 280 11.81 0.74 -14.70
CA TYR A 280 12.17 -0.66 -14.49
C TYR A 280 11.07 -1.45 -13.79
N LEU A 281 10.47 -0.88 -12.73
CA LEU A 281 9.37 -1.52 -12.00
C LEU A 281 8.09 -1.66 -12.85
N MET A 282 7.91 -0.82 -13.86
CA MET A 282 6.78 -0.91 -14.80
C MET A 282 6.95 -1.99 -15.88
N GLN A 283 8.10 -2.67 -16.00
CA GLN A 283 8.23 -3.78 -16.93
C GLN A 283 7.27 -4.91 -16.55
N PRO A 284 6.52 -5.51 -17.50
CA PRO A 284 5.50 -6.50 -17.18
C PRO A 284 6.00 -7.69 -16.36
N LYS A 285 7.19 -8.20 -16.67
CA LYS A 285 7.81 -9.31 -15.95
C LYS A 285 8.21 -8.91 -14.52
N VAL A 286 8.77 -7.71 -14.34
CA VAL A 286 9.17 -7.18 -13.03
C VAL A 286 7.93 -6.94 -12.16
N ALA A 287 6.89 -6.32 -12.72
CA ALA A 287 5.63 -6.11 -12.03
C ALA A 287 4.98 -7.45 -11.58
N ALA A 288 5.06 -8.49 -12.42
CA ALA A 288 4.59 -9.82 -12.05
C ALA A 288 5.42 -10.45 -10.92
N GLN A 289 6.75 -10.29 -10.91
CA GLN A 289 7.61 -10.76 -9.82
C GLN A 289 7.25 -10.07 -8.50
N ILE A 290 6.96 -8.77 -8.53
CA ILE A 290 6.53 -8.02 -7.35
C ILE A 290 5.18 -8.55 -6.85
N THR A 291 4.18 -8.70 -7.72
CA THR A 291 2.89 -9.29 -7.33
C THR A 291 3.05 -10.69 -6.75
N ALA A 292 3.92 -11.52 -7.33
CA ALA A 292 4.14 -12.88 -6.82
C ALA A 292 4.74 -12.89 -5.41
N ALA A 293 5.58 -11.92 -5.08
CA ALA A 293 6.19 -11.80 -3.77
C ALA A 293 5.27 -11.14 -2.72
N THR A 294 4.51 -10.13 -3.14
CA THR A 294 3.72 -9.28 -2.22
C THR A 294 2.26 -9.68 -2.11
N LEU A 295 1.75 -10.46 -3.08
CA LEU A 295 0.33 -10.83 -3.21
C LEU A 295 -0.62 -9.62 -3.35
N TYR A 296 -0.09 -8.50 -3.83
CA TYR A 296 -0.89 -7.35 -4.25
C TYR A 296 -0.94 -7.26 -5.77
N PRO A 297 -2.10 -6.95 -6.37
CA PRO A 297 -2.18 -6.63 -7.79
C PRO A 297 -1.33 -5.40 -8.11
N ASN A 298 -0.67 -5.41 -9.25
CA ASN A 298 0.13 -4.27 -9.72
C ASN A 298 -0.63 -3.41 -10.74
N GLY A 299 -0.06 -2.24 -11.04
CA GLY A 299 -0.64 -1.28 -12.00
C GLY A 299 -0.43 -1.62 -13.48
N ASN A 300 0.19 -2.76 -13.80
CA ASN A 300 0.55 -3.15 -15.18
C ASN A 300 -0.44 -4.16 -15.75
N LYS A 301 -1.17 -3.79 -16.81
CA LYS A 301 -2.19 -4.64 -17.47
C LYS A 301 -1.61 -5.87 -18.17
N ASP A 302 -0.33 -5.85 -18.51
CA ASP A 302 0.33 -6.90 -19.29
C ASP A 302 1.14 -7.86 -18.38
N SER A 303 1.14 -7.66 -17.08
CA SER A 303 1.91 -8.46 -16.11
C SER A 303 1.33 -9.86 -15.87
N ALA A 304 0.00 -10.01 -15.95
CA ALA A 304 -0.69 -11.25 -15.59
C ALA A 304 -0.23 -12.48 -16.39
N GLN A 305 0.25 -12.29 -17.63
CA GLN A 305 0.79 -13.38 -18.45
C GLN A 305 2.09 -14.01 -17.92
N PHE A 306 2.77 -13.31 -16.99
CA PHE A 306 4.00 -13.78 -16.33
C PHE A 306 3.77 -14.37 -14.95
N LEU A 307 2.51 -14.38 -14.48
CA LEU A 307 2.13 -15.02 -13.22
C LEU A 307 1.80 -16.49 -13.45
N ASP A 308 2.11 -17.33 -12.44
CA ASP A 308 1.62 -18.68 -12.40
C ASP A 308 0.09 -18.72 -12.39
N ALA A 309 -0.50 -19.77 -13.00
CA ALA A 309 -1.94 -19.90 -13.09
C ALA A 309 -2.61 -19.91 -11.72
N ALA A 310 -2.02 -20.59 -10.73
CA ALA A 310 -2.53 -20.66 -9.37
C ALA A 310 -2.63 -19.28 -8.73
N LEU A 311 -1.63 -18.44 -8.94
CA LEU A 311 -1.59 -17.08 -8.40
C LEU A 311 -2.51 -16.14 -9.18
N ARG A 312 -2.48 -16.23 -10.52
CA ARG A 312 -3.36 -15.42 -11.39
C ARG A 312 -4.83 -15.63 -11.09
N ASP A 313 -5.21 -16.91 -10.83
CA ASP A 313 -6.58 -17.31 -10.60
C ASP A 313 -6.93 -17.33 -9.09
N GLN A 314 -6.04 -16.85 -8.21
CA GLN A 314 -6.25 -16.82 -6.76
C GLN A 314 -7.38 -15.89 -6.37
N PRO A 315 -8.44 -16.38 -5.70
CA PRO A 315 -9.52 -15.54 -5.22
C PRO A 315 -9.01 -14.43 -4.29
N GLY A 316 -9.48 -13.21 -4.50
CA GLY A 316 -9.06 -12.02 -3.72
C GLY A 316 -7.93 -11.22 -4.35
N LEU A 317 -6.98 -11.85 -5.05
CA LEU A 317 -5.89 -11.12 -5.72
C LEU A 317 -6.46 -10.26 -6.87
N TYR A 318 -7.24 -10.85 -7.75
CA TYR A 318 -7.94 -10.13 -8.80
C TYR A 318 -9.46 -10.29 -8.60
N PRO A 319 -10.12 -9.34 -7.91
CA PRO A 319 -11.54 -9.43 -7.63
C PRO A 319 -12.39 -9.44 -8.90
N ASP A 320 -13.47 -10.20 -8.87
CA ASP A 320 -14.44 -10.26 -9.95
C ASP A 320 -15.19 -8.93 -10.15
N GLN A 321 -15.98 -8.83 -11.21
CA GLN A 321 -16.71 -7.59 -11.55
C GLN A 321 -17.74 -7.19 -10.50
N GLU A 322 -18.35 -8.16 -9.81
CA GLU A 322 -19.31 -7.88 -8.74
C GLU A 322 -18.60 -7.27 -7.53
N THR A 323 -17.50 -7.87 -7.10
CA THR A 323 -16.65 -7.35 -6.02
C THR A 323 -16.07 -5.97 -6.38
N LYS A 324 -15.58 -5.79 -7.63
CA LYS A 324 -15.06 -4.48 -8.09
C LYS A 324 -16.10 -3.36 -8.02
N ARG A 325 -17.39 -3.65 -8.22
CA ARG A 325 -18.46 -2.64 -8.11
C ARG A 325 -18.71 -2.19 -6.67
N ARG A 326 -18.38 -3.03 -5.69
CA ARG A 326 -18.50 -2.70 -4.26
C ARG A 326 -17.29 -1.95 -3.72
N LEU A 327 -16.18 -1.89 -4.47
CA LEU A 327 -14.98 -1.17 -4.07
C LEU A 327 -15.11 0.32 -4.41
N PHE A 328 -14.90 1.16 -3.39
CA PHE A 328 -14.82 2.62 -3.53
C PHE A 328 -13.41 3.10 -3.18
N ALA A 329 -12.98 4.19 -3.81
CA ALA A 329 -11.64 4.73 -3.55
C ALA A 329 -11.54 5.24 -2.11
N LEU A 330 -10.37 5.04 -1.48
CA LEU A 330 -10.04 5.72 -0.23
C LEU A 330 -10.01 7.23 -0.50
N GLU A 331 -10.81 7.98 0.22
CA GLU A 331 -10.87 9.43 0.11
C GLU A 331 -10.28 10.06 1.38
N THR A 332 -9.63 11.20 1.22
CA THR A 332 -9.11 11.98 2.35
C THR A 332 -10.24 12.62 3.14
N ALA A 333 -10.13 12.60 4.45
CA ALA A 333 -11.06 13.29 5.33
C ALA A 333 -11.06 14.82 5.07
N PRO A 334 -12.20 15.50 5.24
CA PRO A 334 -12.20 16.96 5.19
C PRO A 334 -11.21 17.54 6.22
N GLU A 335 -10.44 18.55 5.84
CA GLU A 335 -9.40 19.15 6.67
C GLU A 335 -9.87 19.49 8.10
N LYS A 336 -11.11 20.02 8.23
CA LYS A 336 -11.74 20.31 9.52
C LYS A 336 -12.01 19.09 10.41
N THR A 337 -12.00 17.88 9.86
CA THR A 337 -12.24 16.63 10.59
C THR A 337 -10.96 15.92 11.01
N ALA A 338 -9.83 16.20 10.36
CA ALA A 338 -8.54 15.56 10.63
C ALA A 338 -8.14 15.63 12.13
N PRO A 339 -8.21 16.77 12.84
CA PRO A 339 -7.87 16.83 14.27
C PRO A 339 -8.79 15.95 15.13
N VAL A 340 -10.06 15.81 14.73
CA VAL A 340 -11.02 14.95 15.45
C VAL A 340 -10.72 13.48 15.23
N ILE A 341 -10.34 13.09 14.01
CA ILE A 341 -9.93 11.72 13.68
C ILE A 341 -8.71 11.36 14.54
N THR A 342 -7.68 12.21 14.56
CA THR A 342 -6.46 11.99 15.35
C THR A 342 -6.78 11.82 16.85
N ASP A 343 -7.60 12.71 17.44
CA ASP A 343 -7.98 12.63 18.85
C ASP A 343 -8.77 11.35 19.18
N VAL A 344 -9.77 11.03 18.37
CA VAL A 344 -10.61 9.83 18.57
C VAL A 344 -9.78 8.57 18.41
N TRP A 345 -8.92 8.52 17.39
CA TRP A 345 -8.08 7.35 17.12
C TRP A 345 -7.04 7.11 18.21
N ALA A 346 -6.38 8.16 18.69
CA ALA A 346 -5.43 8.06 19.80
C ALA A 346 -6.10 7.45 21.06
N LYS A 347 -7.28 7.96 21.46
CA LYS A 347 -8.05 7.42 22.57
C LYS A 347 -8.42 5.94 22.37
N LEU A 348 -8.78 5.58 21.14
CA LEU A 348 -9.14 4.19 20.81
C LEU A 348 -7.95 3.24 20.95
N ARG A 349 -6.75 3.64 20.49
CA ARG A 349 -5.50 2.86 20.64
C ARG A 349 -5.14 2.67 22.12
N ASP A 350 -5.21 3.74 22.91
CA ASP A 350 -4.83 3.73 24.33
C ASP A 350 -5.81 2.96 25.22
N GLY A 351 -6.86 2.38 24.63
CA GLY A 351 -7.86 1.56 25.36
C GLY A 351 -9.00 2.35 25.95
N GLY A 352 -9.19 3.64 25.58
CA GLY A 352 -10.37 4.44 25.93
C GLY A 352 -10.57 4.57 27.42
N SER A 353 -9.75 5.32 28.11
CA SER A 353 -10.00 5.79 29.47
C SER A 353 -10.60 7.20 29.44
#